data_70408e0d8cb85af1343a593213fd1806
#
_entry.id   70408e0d8cb85af1343a593213fd1806
#
_cell.length_a   1.000
_cell.length_b   1.000
_cell.length_c   1.000
_cell.angle_alpha   90.00
_cell.angle_beta   90.00
_cell.angle_gamma   90.00
#
_symmetry.space_group_name_H-M   'P 1'
#
loop_
_entity.id
_entity.type
_entity.pdbx_description
1 polymer ?
#
loop_
_entity_poly.entity_id
_entity_poly.type
_entity_poly.pdbx_seq_one_letter_code
_entity_poly.pdbx_strand_id
1 'polypeptide(L)'
;MVHRGRHQRFYDNIDHDVLIGILRERIADERFLRLIRKFLNAGYIEDWVFHRTYSGTPQGGIVSPILANIYLDKFDKYIREYINRFNKGEIRKGNAQYKLYEQRRYRLAKKLKNEKMKR
;
A
#
# COMPACT_ATOMS: atom_id res chain seq x y z
N MET A 1 -6.69 -16.20 -18.92
CA MET A 1 -7.69 -15.48 -18.12
C MET A 1 -6.96 -14.52 -17.18
N VAL A 2 -6.85 -13.25 -17.54
CA VAL A 2 -6.01 -12.28 -16.82
C VAL A 2 -6.85 -11.69 -15.68
N HIS A 3 -6.38 -11.84 -14.43
CA HIS A 3 -7.02 -11.24 -13.26
C HIS A 3 -6.91 -9.69 -13.29
N ARG A 4 -7.82 -9.05 -13.99
CA ARG A 4 -8.01 -7.59 -14.03
C ARG A 4 -8.72 -7.02 -12.79
N GLY A 5 -8.90 -7.81 -11.72
CA GLY A 5 -9.95 -7.54 -10.71
C GLY A 5 -9.50 -6.83 -9.41
N ARG A 6 -8.22 -6.59 -9.14
CA ARG A 6 -7.83 -6.12 -7.80
C ARG A 6 -7.71 -4.60 -7.65
N HIS A 7 -7.18 -3.90 -8.64
CA HIS A 7 -7.06 -2.43 -8.60
C HIS A 7 -8.38 -1.71 -8.89
N GLN A 8 -9.22 -2.30 -9.74
CA GLN A 8 -10.53 -1.77 -10.09
C GLN A 8 -11.41 -1.54 -8.86
N ARG A 9 -11.47 -2.53 -7.95
CA ARG A 9 -12.29 -2.45 -6.73
C ARG A 9 -11.85 -1.35 -5.75
N PHE A 10 -10.58 -0.97 -5.73
CA PHE A 10 -10.12 0.10 -4.84
C PHE A 10 -10.64 1.45 -5.31
N TYR A 11 -10.46 1.77 -6.60
CA TYR A 11 -10.94 3.04 -7.17
C TYR A 11 -12.45 3.20 -7.07
N ASP A 12 -13.19 2.11 -7.13
CA ASP A 12 -14.66 2.10 -7.06
C ASP A 12 -15.19 2.28 -5.63
N ASN A 13 -14.35 2.06 -4.61
CA ASN A 13 -14.74 2.08 -3.19
C ASN A 13 -14.15 3.24 -2.39
N ILE A 14 -13.56 4.23 -3.02
CA ILE A 14 -13.09 5.43 -2.33
C ILE A 14 -14.31 6.23 -1.83
N ASP A 15 -14.36 6.45 -0.51
CA ASP A 15 -15.39 7.28 0.11
C ASP A 15 -15.12 8.75 -0.18
N HIS A 16 -16.09 9.42 -0.82
CA HIS A 16 -15.97 10.82 -1.23
C HIS A 16 -15.89 11.77 -0.04
N ASP A 17 -16.62 11.51 1.05
CA ASP A 17 -16.63 12.38 2.23
C ASP A 17 -15.32 12.29 2.98
N VAL A 18 -14.77 11.08 3.11
CA VAL A 18 -13.44 10.86 3.69
C VAL A 18 -12.37 11.54 2.85
N LEU A 19 -12.41 11.38 1.51
CA LEU A 19 -11.44 12.01 0.60
C LEU A 19 -11.49 13.53 0.69
N ILE A 20 -12.68 14.14 0.66
CA ILE A 20 -12.84 15.59 0.82
C ILE A 20 -12.36 16.06 2.20
N GLY A 21 -12.59 15.26 3.25
CA GLY A 21 -12.07 15.53 4.60
C GLY A 21 -10.54 15.59 4.62
N ILE A 22 -9.88 14.63 3.99
CA ILE A 22 -8.41 14.57 3.86
C ILE A 22 -7.89 15.80 3.09
N LEU A 23 -8.53 16.14 1.98
CA LEU A 23 -8.16 17.32 1.18
C LEU A 23 -8.31 18.63 1.99
N ARG A 24 -9.37 18.75 2.79
CA ARG A 24 -9.65 19.92 3.64
C ARG A 24 -8.55 20.17 4.68
N GLU A 25 -7.80 19.17 5.11
CA GLU A 25 -6.66 19.36 6.02
C GLU A 25 -5.54 20.22 5.42
N ARG A 26 -5.47 20.33 4.10
CA ARG A 26 -4.43 21.05 3.36
C ARG A 26 -4.94 22.19 2.50
N ILE A 27 -6.19 22.14 2.11
CA ILE A 27 -6.83 23.07 1.19
C ILE A 27 -7.99 23.75 1.91
N ALA A 28 -7.85 25.05 2.16
CA ALA A 28 -8.88 25.87 2.81
C ALA A 28 -9.95 26.39 1.82
N ASP A 29 -9.73 26.29 0.51
CA ASP A 29 -10.66 26.78 -0.49
C ASP A 29 -11.86 25.83 -0.66
N GLU A 30 -12.97 26.19 -0.03
CA GLU A 30 -14.22 25.42 -0.12
C GLU A 30 -14.84 25.44 -1.53
N ARG A 31 -14.52 26.39 -2.39
CA ARG A 31 -14.99 26.41 -3.79
C ARG A 31 -14.29 25.31 -4.57
N PHE A 32 -12.98 25.16 -4.36
CA PHE A 32 -12.19 24.10 -4.96
C PHE A 32 -12.66 22.71 -4.47
N LEU A 33 -12.86 22.54 -3.17
CA LEU A 33 -13.34 21.26 -2.61
C LEU A 33 -14.73 20.88 -3.16
N ARG A 34 -15.64 21.86 -3.34
CA ARG A 34 -16.93 21.64 -4.01
C ARG A 34 -16.78 21.23 -5.47
N LEU A 35 -15.80 21.81 -6.18
CA LEU A 35 -15.51 21.41 -7.56
C LEU A 35 -15.05 19.95 -7.62
N ILE A 36 -14.12 19.56 -6.76
CA ILE A 36 -13.66 18.16 -6.67
C ILE A 36 -14.85 17.22 -6.36
N ARG A 37 -15.71 17.59 -5.41
CA ARG A 37 -16.90 16.79 -5.10
C ARG A 37 -17.84 16.64 -6.30
N LYS A 38 -18.07 17.71 -7.05
CA LYS A 38 -18.85 17.64 -8.29
C LYS A 38 -18.20 16.72 -9.32
N PHE A 39 -16.88 16.79 -9.45
CA PHE A 39 -16.14 15.90 -10.34
C PHE A 39 -16.29 14.42 -9.94
N LEU A 40 -16.16 14.10 -8.64
CA LEU A 40 -16.34 12.73 -8.15
C LEU A 40 -17.77 12.21 -8.40
N ASN A 41 -18.77 13.07 -8.25
CA ASN A 41 -20.19 12.71 -8.44
C ASN A 41 -20.65 12.76 -9.90
N ALA A 42 -19.83 13.26 -10.82
CA ALA A 42 -20.21 13.47 -12.21
C ALA A 42 -20.52 12.16 -12.98
N GLY A 43 -20.03 11.01 -12.48
CA GLY A 43 -20.17 9.75 -13.18
C GLY A 43 -19.22 9.62 -14.36
N TYR A 44 -19.38 8.57 -15.11
CA TYR A 44 -18.62 8.31 -16.33
C TYR A 44 -19.51 7.70 -17.41
N ILE A 45 -19.07 7.81 -18.65
CA ILE A 45 -19.74 7.19 -19.80
C ILE A 45 -18.87 6.02 -20.26
N GLU A 46 -19.44 4.83 -20.28
CA GLU A 46 -18.83 3.61 -20.82
C GLU A 46 -19.82 2.98 -21.80
N ASP A 47 -19.36 2.61 -22.98
CA ASP A 47 -20.20 2.04 -24.07
C ASP A 47 -21.45 2.87 -24.37
N TRP A 48 -21.33 4.20 -24.37
CA TRP A 48 -22.42 5.16 -24.56
C TRP A 48 -23.52 5.11 -23.48
N VAL A 49 -23.27 4.43 -22.35
CA VAL A 49 -24.15 4.36 -21.19
C VAL A 49 -23.57 5.22 -20.06
N PHE A 50 -24.43 6.05 -19.47
CA PHE A 50 -24.05 6.87 -18.31
C PHE A 50 -24.12 6.06 -17.02
N HIS A 51 -23.01 6.02 -16.27
CA HIS A 51 -22.91 5.38 -14.97
C HIS A 51 -22.73 6.46 -13.88
N ARG A 52 -23.59 6.45 -12.88
CA ARG A 52 -23.42 7.29 -11.70
C ARG A 52 -22.36 6.72 -10.78
N THR A 53 -21.45 7.56 -10.29
CA THR A 53 -20.50 7.24 -9.24
C THR A 53 -21.06 7.66 -7.88
N TYR A 54 -21.42 6.69 -7.05
CA TYR A 54 -21.79 6.93 -5.65
C TYR A 54 -20.58 6.86 -4.71
N SER A 55 -19.57 6.12 -5.13
CA SER A 55 -18.26 5.98 -4.47
C SER A 55 -17.19 5.82 -5.54
N GLY A 56 -15.94 6.01 -5.16
CA GLY A 56 -14.82 5.84 -6.07
C GLY A 56 -14.48 7.07 -6.88
N THR A 57 -13.53 6.91 -7.78
CA THR A 57 -13.10 7.95 -8.72
C THR A 57 -13.40 7.50 -10.14
N PRO A 58 -13.83 8.41 -11.05
CA PRO A 58 -14.10 8.05 -12.44
C PRO A 58 -12.89 7.37 -13.07
N GLN A 59 -13.07 6.17 -13.59
CA GLN A 59 -12.01 5.43 -14.27
C GLN A 59 -11.58 6.18 -15.54
N GLY A 60 -10.26 6.29 -15.77
CA GLY A 60 -9.72 7.03 -16.91
C GLY A 60 -9.58 8.54 -16.70
N GLY A 61 -10.03 9.08 -15.57
CA GLY A 61 -9.81 10.49 -15.22
C GLY A 61 -8.34 10.75 -14.87
N ILE A 62 -7.74 11.80 -15.45
CA ILE A 62 -6.33 12.20 -15.20
C ILE A 62 -6.07 12.46 -13.70
N VAL A 63 -7.07 12.93 -12.96
CA VAL A 63 -6.98 13.29 -11.54
C VAL A 63 -7.16 12.07 -10.62
N SER A 64 -7.79 11.00 -11.08
CA SER A 64 -8.12 9.83 -10.26
C SER A 64 -6.93 9.17 -9.59
N PRO A 65 -5.77 8.96 -10.24
CA PRO A 65 -4.57 8.41 -9.57
C PRO A 65 -4.04 9.32 -8.47
N ILE A 66 -4.12 10.65 -8.65
CA ILE A 66 -3.68 11.63 -7.65
C ILE A 66 -4.57 11.57 -6.43
N LEU A 67 -5.89 11.56 -6.60
CA LEU A 67 -6.85 11.47 -5.51
C LEU A 67 -6.72 10.13 -4.76
N ALA A 68 -6.50 9.04 -5.47
CA ALA A 68 -6.24 7.73 -4.88
C ALA A 68 -4.97 7.73 -4.02
N ASN A 69 -3.88 8.32 -4.49
CA ASN A 69 -2.64 8.42 -3.72
C ASN A 69 -2.81 9.29 -2.47
N ILE A 70 -3.57 10.39 -2.56
CA ILE A 70 -3.89 11.24 -1.40
C ILE A 70 -4.70 10.44 -0.37
N TYR A 71 -5.68 9.66 -0.82
CA TYR A 71 -6.48 8.81 0.05
C TYR A 71 -5.63 7.75 0.76
N LEU A 72 -4.72 7.09 0.02
CA LEU A 72 -3.83 6.07 0.55
C LEU A 72 -2.72 6.61 1.47
N ASP A 73 -2.31 7.87 1.33
CA ASP A 73 -1.29 8.49 2.18
C ASP A 73 -1.64 8.38 3.69
N LYS A 74 -2.92 8.46 4.04
CA LYS A 74 -3.37 8.27 5.43
C LYS A 74 -3.13 6.85 5.92
N PHE A 75 -3.40 5.86 5.08
CA PHE A 75 -3.13 4.46 5.38
C PHE A 75 -1.63 4.19 5.50
N ASP A 76 -0.83 4.74 4.59
CA ASP A 76 0.63 4.60 4.62
C ASP A 76 1.24 5.20 5.89
N LYS A 77 0.73 6.36 6.34
CA LYS A 77 1.14 6.98 7.61
C LYS A 77 0.79 6.10 8.81
N TYR A 78 -0.42 5.56 8.84
CA TYR A 78 -0.84 4.63 9.89
C TYR A 78 0.04 3.37 9.94
N ILE A 79 0.30 2.75 8.79
CA ILE A 79 1.16 1.57 8.69
C ILE A 79 2.59 1.90 9.15
N ARG A 80 3.13 3.06 8.78
CA ARG A 80 4.46 3.50 9.21
C ARG A 80 4.55 3.64 10.72
N GLU A 81 3.54 4.25 11.35
CA GLU A 81 3.47 4.34 12.81
C GLU A 81 3.37 2.95 13.45
N TYR A 82 2.56 2.07 12.89
CA TYR A 82 2.41 0.69 13.36
C TYR A 82 3.73 -0.07 13.29
N ILE A 83 4.44 0.04 12.15
CA ILE A 83 5.77 -0.57 11.95
C ILE A 83 6.75 -0.04 12.99
N ASN A 84 6.78 1.28 13.25
CA ASN A 84 7.67 1.88 14.24
C ASN A 84 7.38 1.40 15.67
N ARG A 85 6.10 1.19 16.01
CA ARG A 85 5.71 0.61 17.32
C ARG A 85 6.11 -0.85 17.45
N PHE A 86 6.03 -1.61 16.33
CA PHE A 86 6.33 -3.03 16.31
C PHE A 86 7.82 -3.32 16.25
N ASN A 87 8.58 -2.57 15.46
CA ASN A 87 10.02 -2.74 15.29
C ASN A 87 10.78 -2.04 16.42
N LYS A 88 11.22 -2.82 17.42
CA LYS A 88 12.03 -2.34 18.56
C LYS A 88 13.53 -2.46 18.28
N GLY A 89 14.01 -2.13 17.09
CA GLY A 89 15.43 -2.17 16.73
C GLY A 89 15.66 -2.45 15.26
N GLU A 90 16.89 -2.23 14.80
CA GLU A 90 17.28 -2.40 13.39
C GLU A 90 17.36 -3.87 12.95
N ILE A 91 17.69 -4.77 13.89
CA ILE A 91 17.90 -6.19 13.61
C ILE A 91 17.04 -7.04 14.54
N ARG A 92 16.25 -7.94 13.97
CA ARG A 92 15.51 -8.91 14.76
C ARG A 92 16.47 -9.84 15.50
N LYS A 93 16.24 -10.03 16.80
CA LYS A 93 16.99 -11.02 17.59
C LYS A 93 16.79 -12.41 16.98
N GLY A 94 17.86 -12.98 16.44
CA GLY A 94 17.82 -14.31 15.82
C GLY A 94 17.43 -15.38 16.84
N ASN A 95 16.67 -16.39 16.40
CA ASN A 95 16.31 -17.53 17.23
C ASN A 95 17.59 -18.21 17.75
N ALA A 96 17.67 -18.44 19.07
CA ALA A 96 18.83 -19.05 19.71
C ALA A 96 19.13 -20.46 19.15
N GLN A 97 18.08 -21.25 18.88
CA GLN A 97 18.21 -22.57 18.27
C GLN A 97 18.79 -22.48 16.85
N TYR A 98 18.33 -21.54 16.03
CA TYR A 98 18.87 -21.33 14.70
C TYR A 98 20.36 -21.01 14.72
N LYS A 99 20.79 -20.11 15.60
CA LYS A 99 22.23 -19.80 15.78
C LYS A 99 23.04 -21.01 16.18
N LEU A 100 22.50 -21.87 17.04
CA LEU A 100 23.16 -23.11 17.46
C LEU A 100 23.33 -24.09 16.29
N TYR A 101 22.29 -24.24 15.46
CA TYR A 101 22.36 -25.07 14.24
C TYR A 101 23.35 -24.51 13.22
N GLU A 102 23.37 -23.23 13.01
CA GLU A 102 24.33 -22.57 12.13
C GLU A 102 25.77 -22.80 12.58
N GLN A 103 26.05 -22.64 13.88
CA GLN A 103 27.36 -22.91 14.44
C GLN A 103 27.77 -24.38 14.28
N ARG A 104 26.83 -25.32 14.50
CA ARG A 104 27.07 -26.78 14.30
C ARG A 104 27.39 -27.07 12.84
N ARG A 105 26.61 -26.55 11.91
CA ARG A 105 26.83 -26.67 10.47
C ARG A 105 28.21 -26.16 10.06
N TYR A 106 28.58 -25.00 10.52
CA TYR A 106 29.88 -24.41 10.24
C TYR A 106 31.05 -25.27 10.76
N ARG A 107 30.95 -25.77 12.00
CA ARG A 107 31.98 -26.65 12.59
C ARG A 107 32.14 -27.97 11.79
N LEU A 108 31.04 -28.57 11.37
CA LEU A 108 31.07 -29.79 10.56
C LEU A 108 31.66 -29.53 9.17
N ALA A 109 31.28 -28.47 8.51
CA ALA A 109 31.84 -28.10 7.22
C ALA A 109 33.34 -27.85 7.29
N LYS A 110 33.82 -27.20 8.35
CA LYS A 110 35.25 -26.97 8.60
C LYS A 110 36.01 -28.29 8.83
N LYS A 111 35.45 -29.24 9.61
CA LYS A 111 36.04 -30.56 9.79
C LYS A 111 36.19 -31.34 8.47
N LEU A 112 35.11 -31.40 7.67
CA LEU A 112 35.12 -32.07 6.37
C LEU A 112 36.12 -31.44 5.39
N LYS A 113 36.27 -30.13 5.39
CA LYS A 113 37.29 -29.45 4.57
C LYS A 113 38.71 -29.84 4.98
N ASN A 114 38.96 -29.88 6.27
CA ASN A 114 40.29 -30.27 6.79
C ASN A 114 40.64 -31.73 6.54
N GLU A 115 39.66 -32.65 6.57
CA GLU A 115 39.86 -34.07 6.24
C GLU A 115 40.15 -34.28 4.76
N LYS A 116 39.49 -33.52 3.87
CA LYS A 116 39.75 -33.53 2.43
C LYS A 116 41.14 -32.99 2.05
N MET A 117 41.69 -32.10 2.84
CA MET A 117 43.05 -31.56 2.59
C MET A 117 44.19 -32.48 3.15
N LYS A 118 43.84 -33.48 3.96
CA LYS A 118 44.83 -34.46 4.51
C LYS A 118 44.94 -35.75 3.70
N ARG A 119 44.14 -35.88 2.64
CA ARG A 119 44.21 -36.95 1.64
C ARG A 119 44.89 -36.49 0.37
#